data_fe5cc0ef5311a9a2fd38e6ce5ed7a44f
#
_entry.id   fe5cc0ef5311a9a2fd38e6ce5ed7a44f
#
_cell.length_a   1.000
_cell.length_b   1.000
_cell.length_c   1.000
_cell.angle_alpha   90.00
_cell.angle_beta   90.00
_cell.angle_gamma   90.00
#
_symmetry.space_group_name_H-M   'P 1'
#
loop_
_entity.id
_entity.type
_entity.pdbx_description
1 polymer ?
#
loop_
_entity_poly.entity_id
_entity_poly.type
_entity_poly.pdbx_seq_one_letter_code
_entity_poly.pdbx_strand_id
1 'polypeptide(L)'
;AGFIALHLVTAQLNSEMPEVMHVTRVMQEILQLVKYQLQLNYDEESLSYQRFVTHLKFFAQRMLTRTVVEDDDVSLHSAVKDNYAKAWKCAETVATHLQKQYQRSLTTEEIMFLAIHIERVRKEGR
;
A
#
# COMPACT_ATOMS: atom_id res chain seq x y z
N ALA A 1 15.11 -35.00 20.06
CA ALA A 1 14.64 -35.08 18.67
C ALA A 1 13.44 -34.15 18.44
N GLY A 2 12.40 -34.27 19.25
CA GLY A 2 11.23 -33.39 19.14
C GLY A 2 11.54 -31.92 19.40
N PHE A 3 12.49 -31.67 20.28
CA PHE A 3 12.89 -30.30 20.62
C PHE A 3 13.54 -29.60 19.42
N ILE A 4 14.39 -30.32 18.69
CA ILE A 4 15.07 -29.77 17.52
C ILE A 4 14.05 -29.50 16.40
N ALA A 5 13.12 -30.43 16.19
CA ALA A 5 12.07 -30.25 15.17
C ALA A 5 11.19 -29.03 15.47
N LEU A 6 10.83 -28.87 16.76
CA LEU A 6 10.05 -27.71 17.18
C LEU A 6 10.81 -26.41 16.94
N HIS A 7 12.09 -26.39 17.18
CA HIS A 7 12.93 -25.22 16.97
C HIS A 7 13.01 -24.84 15.48
N LEU A 8 13.11 -25.82 14.59
CA LEU A 8 13.12 -25.59 13.16
C LEU A 8 11.79 -25.01 12.66
N VAL A 9 10.67 -25.55 13.16
CA VAL A 9 9.35 -25.04 12.81
C VAL A 9 9.20 -23.59 13.29
N THR A 10 9.68 -23.30 14.50
CA THR A 10 9.64 -21.94 15.04
C THR A 10 10.48 -20.99 14.18
N ALA A 11 11.64 -21.42 13.71
CA ALA A 11 12.49 -20.60 12.85
C ALA A 11 11.83 -20.29 11.52
N GLN A 12 11.14 -21.27 10.91
CA GLN A 12 10.40 -21.06 9.68
C GLN A 12 9.22 -20.11 9.88
N LEU A 13 8.49 -20.28 10.97
CA LEU A 13 7.39 -19.39 11.30
C LEU A 13 7.89 -17.96 11.53
N ASN A 14 9.04 -17.81 12.17
CA ASN A 14 9.62 -16.50 12.41
C ASN A 14 10.10 -15.82 11.12
N SER A 15 10.41 -16.58 10.07
CA SER A 15 10.77 -16.00 8.79
C SER A 15 9.54 -15.58 7.97
N GLU A 16 8.40 -16.28 8.15
CA GLU A 16 7.17 -15.98 7.45
C GLU A 16 6.31 -14.95 8.19
N MET A 17 6.18 -15.09 9.52
CA MET A 17 5.36 -14.19 10.32
C MET A 17 5.82 -12.74 10.28
N PRO A 18 7.13 -12.42 10.34
CA PRO A 18 7.56 -11.03 10.20
C PRO A 18 7.14 -10.40 8.87
N GLU A 19 7.14 -11.18 7.77
CA GLU A 19 6.70 -10.66 6.48
C GLU A 19 5.21 -10.36 6.49
N VAL A 20 4.40 -11.28 7.02
CA VAL A 20 2.95 -11.05 7.14
C VAL A 20 2.67 -9.86 8.04
N MET A 21 3.35 -9.75 9.17
CA MET A 21 3.20 -8.63 10.08
C MET A 21 3.63 -7.32 9.42
N HIS A 22 4.71 -7.34 8.64
CA HIS A 22 5.16 -6.17 7.92
C HIS A 22 4.16 -5.73 6.86
N VAL A 23 3.58 -6.68 6.11
CA VAL A 23 2.55 -6.37 5.12
C VAL A 23 1.36 -5.69 5.79
N THR A 24 0.87 -6.26 6.88
CA THR A 24 -0.25 -5.69 7.62
C THR A 24 0.08 -4.30 8.15
N ARG A 25 1.29 -4.12 8.68
CA ARG A 25 1.72 -2.83 9.20
C ARG A 25 1.76 -1.77 8.10
N VAL A 26 2.33 -2.10 6.96
CA VAL A 26 2.40 -1.17 5.82
C VAL A 26 0.99 -0.79 5.38
N MET A 27 0.09 -1.77 5.26
CA MET A 27 -1.29 -1.51 4.88
C MET A 27 -1.98 -0.57 5.88
N GLN A 28 -1.82 -0.82 7.17
CA GLN A 28 -2.42 0.02 8.20
C GLN A 28 -1.87 1.43 8.18
N GLU A 29 -0.56 1.58 7.98
CA GLU A 29 0.06 2.89 7.91
C GLU A 29 -0.46 3.69 6.72
N ILE A 30 -0.60 3.04 5.56
CA ILE A 30 -1.12 3.70 4.37
C ILE A 30 -2.57 4.13 4.59
N LEU A 31 -3.40 3.23 5.13
CA LEU A 31 -4.81 3.55 5.41
C LEU A 31 -4.93 4.72 6.39
N GLN A 32 -4.09 4.77 7.41
CA GLN A 32 -4.09 5.89 8.37
C GLN A 32 -3.65 7.19 7.72
N LEU A 33 -2.60 7.17 6.92
CA LEU A 33 -2.12 8.37 6.24
C LEU A 33 -3.19 8.96 5.32
N VAL A 34 -3.84 8.10 4.52
CA VAL A 34 -4.90 8.54 3.63
C VAL A 34 -6.06 9.13 4.41
N LYS A 35 -6.46 8.46 5.48
CA LYS A 35 -7.55 8.93 6.34
C LYS A 35 -7.24 10.30 6.92
N TYR A 36 -6.04 10.48 7.43
CA TYR A 36 -5.64 11.76 8.02
C TYR A 36 -5.53 12.86 6.99
N GLN A 37 -4.89 12.58 5.87
CA GLN A 37 -4.62 13.62 4.88
C GLN A 37 -5.89 14.13 4.22
N LEU A 38 -6.84 13.24 3.94
CA LEU A 38 -8.09 13.58 3.27
C LEU A 38 -9.24 13.78 4.26
N GLN A 39 -9.00 13.56 5.55
CA GLN A 39 -9.99 13.71 6.62
C GLN A 39 -11.28 12.96 6.27
N LEU A 40 -11.13 11.70 5.88
CA LEU A 40 -12.25 10.88 5.46
C LEU A 40 -12.46 9.72 6.42
N ASN A 41 -13.68 9.19 6.42
CA ASN A 41 -14.02 7.95 7.07
C ASN A 41 -14.29 6.89 6.02
N TYR A 42 -13.62 5.75 6.15
CA TYR A 42 -13.81 4.65 5.20
C TYR A 42 -15.17 4.01 5.37
N ASP A 43 -15.82 3.73 4.26
CA ASP A 43 -16.97 2.83 4.23
C ASP A 43 -16.44 1.43 4.01
N GLU A 44 -16.26 0.68 5.08
CA GLU A 44 -15.63 -0.64 5.03
C GLU A 44 -16.46 -1.67 4.28
N GLU A 45 -17.74 -1.40 4.07
CA GLU A 45 -18.62 -2.28 3.32
C GLU A 45 -18.61 -1.96 1.83
N SER A 46 -18.03 -0.84 1.42
CA SER A 46 -18.00 -0.46 0.01
C SER A 46 -17.04 -1.34 -0.78
N LEU A 47 -17.38 -1.55 -2.04
CA LEU A 47 -16.53 -2.31 -2.95
C LEU A 47 -15.20 -1.59 -3.19
N SER A 48 -15.22 -0.27 -3.25
CA SER A 48 -14.00 0.51 -3.44
C SER A 48 -13.03 0.34 -2.28
N TYR A 49 -13.52 0.32 -1.05
CA TYR A 49 -12.67 0.08 0.11
C TYR A 49 -12.06 -1.32 0.07
N GLN A 50 -12.87 -2.33 -0.24
CA GLN A 50 -12.41 -3.72 -0.32
C GLN A 50 -11.34 -3.88 -1.40
N ARG A 51 -11.53 -3.23 -2.55
CA ARG A 51 -10.55 -3.24 -3.63
C ARG A 51 -9.27 -2.52 -3.24
N PHE A 52 -9.41 -1.42 -2.52
CA PHE A 52 -8.25 -0.66 -2.04
C PHE A 52 -7.42 -1.52 -1.08
N VAL A 53 -8.06 -2.15 -0.11
CA VAL A 53 -7.38 -3.02 0.85
C VAL A 53 -6.67 -4.17 0.13
N THR A 54 -7.34 -4.80 -0.82
CA THR A 54 -6.75 -5.89 -1.61
C THR A 54 -5.54 -5.40 -2.40
N HIS A 55 -5.65 -4.24 -3.02
CA HIS A 55 -4.54 -3.64 -3.76
C HIS A 55 -3.36 -3.33 -2.82
N LEU A 56 -3.64 -2.78 -1.64
CA LEU A 56 -2.60 -2.47 -0.67
C LEU A 56 -1.88 -3.72 -0.20
N LYS A 57 -2.60 -4.83 -0.04
CA LYS A 57 -1.99 -6.09 0.34
C LYS A 57 -0.94 -6.53 -0.69
N PHE A 58 -1.31 -6.56 -1.97
CA PHE A 58 -0.38 -6.95 -3.02
C PHE A 58 0.72 -5.92 -3.21
N PHE A 59 0.39 -4.65 -3.09
CA PHE A 59 1.35 -3.57 -3.15
C PHE A 59 2.42 -3.71 -2.06
N ALA A 60 1.99 -3.94 -0.81
CA ALA A 60 2.90 -4.09 0.31
C ALA A 60 3.80 -5.32 0.14
N GLN A 61 3.24 -6.42 -0.37
CA GLN A 61 4.02 -7.62 -0.65
C GLN A 61 5.11 -7.35 -1.69
N ARG A 62 4.76 -6.67 -2.79
CA ARG A 62 5.75 -6.33 -3.82
C ARG A 62 6.82 -5.39 -3.28
N MET A 63 6.41 -4.40 -2.51
CA MET A 63 7.34 -3.45 -1.92
C MET A 63 8.36 -4.16 -1.04
N LEU A 64 7.90 -5.05 -0.17
CA LEU A 64 8.77 -5.75 0.77
C LEU A 64 9.67 -6.79 0.09
N THR A 65 9.24 -7.35 -1.04
CA THR A 65 10.04 -8.31 -1.80
C THR A 65 10.93 -7.64 -2.85
N ARG A 66 10.87 -6.31 -2.96
CA ARG A 66 11.65 -5.53 -3.91
C ARG A 66 11.34 -5.82 -5.38
N THR A 67 10.15 -6.34 -5.65
CA THR A 67 9.70 -6.51 -7.03
C THR A 67 9.29 -5.15 -7.58
N VAL A 68 9.96 -4.72 -8.65
CA VAL A 68 9.68 -3.42 -9.28
C VAL A 68 8.84 -3.67 -10.52
N VAL A 69 7.72 -2.94 -10.62
CA VAL A 69 6.91 -2.92 -11.84
C VAL A 69 7.14 -1.58 -12.51
N GLU A 70 7.76 -1.61 -13.68
CA GLU A 70 8.01 -0.39 -14.46
C GLU A 70 7.08 -0.35 -15.66
N ASP A 71 6.39 0.76 -15.81
CA ASP A 71 5.60 1.04 -17.00
C ASP A 71 5.75 2.53 -17.29
N ASP A 72 6.06 2.85 -18.55
CA ASP A 72 6.45 4.20 -18.94
C ASP A 72 5.31 4.98 -19.60
N ASP A 73 4.05 4.69 -19.29
CA ASP A 73 2.94 5.45 -19.85
C ASP A 73 2.77 6.78 -19.14
N VAL A 74 3.60 7.75 -19.53
CA VAL A 74 3.62 9.09 -18.95
C VAL A 74 2.32 9.83 -19.19
N SER A 75 1.66 9.57 -20.33
CA SER A 75 0.40 10.28 -20.66
C SER A 75 -0.71 9.90 -19.70
N LEU A 76 -0.78 8.63 -19.30
CA LEU A 76 -1.76 8.18 -18.30
C LEU A 76 -1.43 8.77 -16.93
N HIS A 77 -0.16 8.83 -16.55
CA HIS A 77 0.26 9.44 -15.29
C HIS A 77 -0.19 10.89 -15.20
N SER A 78 0.04 11.68 -16.25
CA SER A 78 -0.36 13.07 -16.28
C SER A 78 -1.87 13.23 -16.16
N ALA A 79 -2.65 12.40 -16.85
CA ALA A 79 -4.10 12.46 -16.79
C ALA A 79 -4.61 12.19 -15.38
N VAL A 80 -4.08 11.18 -14.71
CA VAL A 80 -4.48 10.86 -13.34
C VAL A 80 -4.08 11.98 -12.40
N LYS A 81 -2.88 12.50 -12.53
CA LYS A 81 -2.40 13.61 -11.69
C LYS A 81 -3.27 14.84 -11.81
N ASP A 82 -3.66 15.20 -13.05
CA ASP A 82 -4.46 16.38 -13.31
C ASP A 82 -5.90 16.21 -12.83
N ASN A 83 -6.48 15.04 -13.07
CA ASN A 83 -7.88 14.78 -12.74
C ASN A 83 -8.12 14.45 -11.28
N TYR A 84 -7.12 13.86 -10.62
CA TYR A 84 -7.23 13.41 -9.24
C TYR A 84 -6.13 14.05 -8.39
N ALA A 85 -6.02 15.37 -8.44
CA ALA A 85 -4.91 16.10 -7.84
C ALA A 85 -4.78 15.84 -6.33
N LYS A 86 -5.89 15.82 -5.59
CA LYS A 86 -5.85 15.58 -4.14
C LYS A 86 -5.40 14.15 -3.83
N ALA A 87 -5.93 13.19 -4.58
CA ALA A 87 -5.56 11.78 -4.39
C ALA A 87 -4.10 11.56 -4.78
N TRP A 88 -3.64 12.19 -5.86
CA TRP A 88 -2.25 12.10 -6.27
C TRP A 88 -1.31 12.64 -5.19
N LYS A 89 -1.64 13.80 -4.65
CA LYS A 89 -0.85 14.41 -3.58
C LYS A 89 -0.79 13.51 -2.35
N CYS A 90 -1.91 12.87 -2.01
CA CYS A 90 -1.98 11.92 -0.92
C CYS A 90 -1.10 10.71 -1.22
N ALA A 91 -1.14 10.19 -2.44
CA ALA A 91 -0.29 9.07 -2.85
C ALA A 91 1.20 9.43 -2.76
N GLU A 92 1.56 10.65 -3.10
CA GLU A 92 2.93 11.13 -2.94
C GLU A 92 3.34 11.19 -1.46
N THR A 93 2.44 11.59 -0.58
CA THR A 93 2.68 11.58 0.86
C THR A 93 2.95 10.17 1.35
N VAL A 94 2.16 9.21 0.89
CA VAL A 94 2.38 7.79 1.19
C VAL A 94 3.75 7.35 0.70
N ALA A 95 4.10 7.71 -0.54
CA ALA A 95 5.40 7.37 -1.11
C ALA A 95 6.55 7.91 -0.26
N THR A 96 6.45 9.16 0.19
CA THR A 96 7.45 9.78 1.04
C THR A 96 7.58 9.05 2.38
N HIS A 97 6.46 8.69 2.97
CA HIS A 97 6.45 7.94 4.23
C HIS A 97 7.15 6.59 4.09
N LEU A 98 6.83 5.86 3.03
CA LEU A 98 7.42 4.54 2.79
C LEU A 98 8.91 4.64 2.51
N GLN A 99 9.36 5.70 1.82
CA GLN A 99 10.77 5.94 1.61
C GLN A 99 11.50 6.16 2.93
N LYS A 100 10.93 6.95 3.82
CA LYS A 100 11.53 7.24 5.12
C LYS A 100 11.52 6.05 6.06
N GLN A 101 10.41 5.33 6.11
CA GLN A 101 10.19 4.29 7.10
C GLN A 101 10.78 2.95 6.70
N TYR A 102 10.73 2.63 5.41
CA TYR A 102 11.13 1.32 4.90
C TYR A 102 12.24 1.41 3.86
N GLN A 103 12.66 2.62 3.50
CA GLN A 103 13.69 2.85 2.48
C GLN A 103 13.32 2.21 1.15
N ARG A 104 12.04 2.31 0.79
CA ARG A 104 11.48 1.81 -0.47
C ARG A 104 10.94 2.97 -1.29
N SER A 105 11.48 3.13 -2.49
CA SER A 105 10.99 4.14 -3.43
C SER A 105 9.86 3.55 -4.26
N LEU A 106 8.77 4.29 -4.39
CA LEU A 106 7.68 3.89 -5.27
C LEU A 106 7.93 4.38 -6.69
N THR A 107 7.54 3.58 -7.67
CA THR A 107 7.55 4.02 -9.05
C THR A 107 6.37 4.97 -9.28
N THR A 108 6.44 5.76 -10.34
CA THR A 108 5.32 6.64 -10.72
C THR A 108 4.06 5.83 -11.00
N GLU A 109 4.23 4.65 -11.57
CA GLU A 109 3.13 3.70 -11.82
C GLU A 109 2.42 3.32 -10.53
N GLU A 110 3.19 2.99 -9.49
CA GLU A 110 2.64 2.62 -8.21
C GLU A 110 1.93 3.79 -7.53
N ILE A 111 2.48 4.99 -7.66
CA ILE A 111 1.82 6.21 -7.16
C ILE A 111 0.50 6.42 -7.88
N MET A 112 0.49 6.22 -9.20
CA MET A 112 -0.74 6.35 -9.99
C MET A 112 -1.82 5.38 -9.54
N PHE A 113 -1.49 4.11 -9.35
CA PHE A 113 -2.46 3.12 -8.89
C PHE A 113 -2.99 3.45 -7.50
N LEU A 114 -2.13 3.90 -6.59
CA LEU A 114 -2.57 4.36 -5.28
C LEU A 114 -3.53 5.53 -5.42
N ALA A 115 -3.21 6.51 -6.26
CA ALA A 115 -4.05 7.68 -6.46
C ALA A 115 -5.44 7.31 -6.97
N ILE A 116 -5.52 6.37 -7.91
CA ILE A 116 -6.80 5.91 -8.45
C ILE A 116 -7.66 5.29 -7.35
N HIS A 117 -7.07 4.42 -6.54
CA HIS A 117 -7.80 3.76 -5.45
C HIS A 117 -8.19 4.77 -4.36
N ILE A 118 -7.29 5.68 -4.03
CA ILE A 118 -7.57 6.72 -3.04
C ILE A 118 -8.75 7.58 -3.49
N GLU A 119 -8.80 7.96 -4.77
CA GLU A 119 -9.90 8.76 -5.30
C GLU A 119 -11.23 8.05 -5.19
N ARG A 120 -11.26 6.76 -5.51
CA ARG A 120 -12.49 5.97 -5.40
C ARG A 120 -12.99 5.89 -3.96
N VAL A 121 -12.07 5.65 -3.03
CA VAL A 121 -12.41 5.56 -1.61
C VAL A 121 -12.84 6.94 -1.10
N ARG A 122 -12.18 8.00 -1.54
CA ARG A 122 -12.51 9.37 -1.14
C ARG A 122 -13.93 9.74 -1.55
N LYS A 123 -14.36 9.34 -2.74
CA LYS A 123 -15.71 9.64 -3.25
C LYS A 123 -16.80 8.91 -2.49
N GLU A 124 -16.51 7.73 -1.99
CA GLU A 124 -17.49 6.92 -1.25
C GLU A 124 -17.43 7.16 0.26
N GLY A 125 -16.28 7.63 0.77
CA GLY A 125 -16.11 7.96 2.17
C GLY A 125 -16.72 9.31 2.52
N ARG A 126 -16.80 9.58 3.83
CA ARG A 126 -17.34 10.84 4.32
C ARG A 126 -16.34 11.58 5.17
#